data_25bdf487abea6f1dc967f14af269b018
#
_entry.id   25bdf487abea6f1dc967f14af269b018
#
_cell.length_a   1.000
_cell.length_b   1.000
_cell.length_c   1.000
_cell.angle_alpha   90.00
_cell.angle_beta   90.00
_cell.angle_gamma   90.00
#
_symmetry.space_group_name_H-M   'P 1'
#
loop_
_entity.id
_entity.type
_entity.pdbx_description
1 polymer ?
#
loop_
_entity_poly.entity_id
_entity_poly.type
_entity_poly.pdbx_seq_one_letter_code
_entity_poly.pdbx_strand_id
1 'polypeptide(L)'
;MIKNLILLIGLLGLGCGYQRLDRLPQRQDLIAPGETVELVPFTNTTSRQGIESLFTEALRFEMLKSTPWKVVQTPGDSQWILQGNIDRWETRPLAINLGQGLTTSSAGSPTRIDVVITASLDLVDRKTGAIVFSRRGLTFSHQYRVDQNFLNFMNTEDQTFKLLSKDFAQSFLIQFLEAR
;
A
#
# COMPACT_ATOMS: atom_id res chain seq x y z
N MET A 1 7.45 11.88 -62.04
CA MET A 1 7.13 10.64 -61.32
C MET A 1 8.07 10.38 -60.13
N ILE A 2 9.37 10.65 -60.20
CA ILE A 2 10.35 10.39 -59.11
C ILE A 2 10.14 11.26 -57.87
N LYS A 3 9.70 12.54 -58.01
CA LYS A 3 9.41 13.44 -56.88
C LYS A 3 8.31 12.97 -55.94
N ASN A 4 7.27 12.32 -56.44
CA ASN A 4 6.16 11.80 -55.62
C ASN A 4 6.52 10.49 -54.92
N LEU A 5 7.49 9.73 -55.45
CA LEU A 5 7.99 8.52 -54.83
C LEU A 5 8.82 8.82 -53.57
N ILE A 6 9.62 9.89 -53.60
CA ILE A 6 10.46 10.33 -52.48
C ILE A 6 9.58 10.86 -51.31
N LEU A 7 8.46 11.54 -51.64
CA LEU A 7 7.50 12.01 -50.62
C LEU A 7 6.80 10.86 -49.90
N LEU A 8 6.50 9.76 -50.61
CA LEU A 8 5.84 8.59 -50.05
C LEU A 8 6.77 7.80 -49.11
N ILE A 9 8.05 7.76 -49.35
CA ILE A 9 9.05 7.06 -48.49
C ILE A 9 9.29 7.85 -47.21
N GLY A 10 9.20 9.21 -47.25
CA GLY A 10 9.36 10.06 -46.07
C GLY A 10 8.25 9.90 -45.04
N LEU A 11 7.04 9.44 -45.41
CA LEU A 11 5.87 9.30 -44.53
C LEU A 11 5.88 7.98 -43.75
N LEU A 12 6.66 6.99 -44.14
CA LEU A 12 6.75 5.68 -43.44
C LEU A 12 7.73 5.68 -42.26
N GLY A 13 8.45 6.78 -42.03
CA GLY A 13 9.44 6.91 -40.95
C GLY A 13 8.89 7.36 -39.58
N LEU A 14 7.60 7.68 -39.47
CA LEU A 14 6.96 8.02 -38.16
C LEU A 14 6.55 6.73 -37.41
N GLY A 15 7.51 5.83 -37.21
CA GLY A 15 7.35 4.73 -36.31
C GLY A 15 7.14 5.29 -34.91
N CYS A 16 5.96 5.08 -34.35
CA CYS A 16 5.69 5.29 -32.93
C CYS A 16 6.76 4.57 -32.14
N GLY A 17 7.65 5.35 -31.53
CA GLY A 17 8.63 4.83 -30.57
C GLY A 17 7.93 4.29 -29.34
N TYR A 18 7.37 3.08 -29.43
CA TYR A 18 6.99 2.29 -28.26
C TYR A 18 8.30 1.89 -27.57
N GLN A 19 8.76 2.72 -26.63
CA GLN A 19 9.78 2.29 -25.69
C GLN A 19 9.17 1.20 -24.83
N ARG A 20 9.72 0.00 -24.96
CA ARG A 20 9.41 -1.08 -24.01
C ARG A 20 9.76 -0.59 -22.62
N LEU A 21 8.75 -0.55 -21.76
CA LEU A 21 8.90 -0.24 -20.33
C LEU A 21 9.79 -1.25 -19.58
N ASP A 22 10.17 -2.35 -20.23
CA ASP A 22 11.00 -3.43 -19.67
C ASP A 22 12.45 -3.01 -19.37
N ARG A 23 12.85 -1.77 -19.70
CA ARG A 23 14.22 -1.24 -19.48
C ARG A 23 14.28 -0.01 -18.57
N LEU A 24 13.21 0.30 -17.86
CA LEU A 24 13.38 1.21 -16.74
C LEU A 24 14.22 0.45 -15.71
N PRO A 25 15.32 1.01 -15.20
CA PRO A 25 16.04 0.40 -14.08
C PRO A 25 15.08 0.40 -12.89
N GLN A 26 14.36 -0.70 -12.76
CA GLN A 26 13.56 -0.93 -11.57
C GLN A 26 14.56 -1.12 -10.44
N ARG A 27 14.33 -0.54 -9.30
CA ARG A 27 15.09 -0.78 -8.07
C ARG A 27 15.00 -2.23 -7.56
N GLN A 28 14.57 -3.17 -8.38
CA GLN A 28 14.85 -4.59 -8.23
C GLN A 28 16.35 -4.84 -7.98
N ASP A 29 17.20 -3.88 -8.39
CA ASP A 29 18.65 -3.92 -8.18
C ASP A 29 19.08 -3.70 -6.72
N LEU A 30 18.24 -3.13 -5.85
CA LEU A 30 18.54 -3.03 -4.41
C LEU A 30 18.48 -4.39 -3.73
N ILE A 31 17.52 -5.21 -4.14
CA ILE A 31 17.32 -6.57 -3.64
C ILE A 31 17.36 -7.49 -4.87
N ALA A 32 18.43 -8.23 -5.05
CA ALA A 32 18.58 -9.11 -6.18
C ALA A 32 17.55 -10.27 -6.15
N PRO A 33 17.19 -10.82 -7.32
CA PRO A 33 16.31 -11.99 -7.37
C PRO A 33 16.86 -13.15 -6.54
N GLY A 34 16.02 -13.72 -5.68
CA GLY A 34 16.38 -14.84 -4.81
C GLY A 34 17.06 -14.44 -3.49
N GLU A 35 17.36 -13.16 -3.27
CA GLU A 35 17.81 -12.68 -1.97
C GLU A 35 16.73 -12.81 -0.90
N THR A 36 17.17 -12.90 0.34
CA THR A 36 16.30 -13.12 1.48
C THR A 36 15.98 -11.81 2.19
N VAL A 37 14.69 -11.52 2.31
CA VAL A 37 14.14 -10.36 3.02
C VAL A 37 13.40 -10.85 4.26
N GLU A 38 13.82 -10.42 5.42
CA GLU A 38 13.08 -10.63 6.66
C GLU A 38 12.00 -9.55 6.79
N LEU A 39 10.74 -9.98 6.88
CA LEU A 39 9.64 -9.09 7.21
C LEU A 39 9.40 -9.15 8.72
N VAL A 40 9.81 -8.10 9.41
CA VAL A 40 9.52 -7.92 10.84
C VAL A 40 8.05 -7.56 11.02
N PRO A 41 7.33 -8.15 11.98
CA PRO A 41 5.97 -7.74 12.29
C PRO A 41 5.87 -6.22 12.52
N PHE A 42 4.84 -5.60 11.96
CA PHE A 42 4.63 -4.17 12.13
C PHE A 42 4.48 -3.81 13.59
N THR A 43 5.08 -2.71 13.98
CA THR A 43 4.78 -2.06 15.26
C THR A 43 3.53 -1.19 15.11
N ASN A 44 2.81 -0.97 16.20
CA ASN A 44 1.57 -0.20 16.20
C ASN A 44 1.59 0.78 17.38
N THR A 45 1.64 2.06 17.06
CA THR A 45 1.64 3.16 18.04
C THR A 45 0.25 3.76 18.25
N THR A 46 -0.78 3.15 17.63
CA THR A 46 -2.17 3.63 17.71
C THR A 46 -2.97 2.91 18.79
N SER A 47 -4.14 3.43 19.11
CA SER A 47 -5.07 2.79 20.05
C SER A 47 -5.81 1.57 19.49
N ARG A 48 -5.76 1.35 18.15
CA ARG A 48 -6.45 0.22 17.51
C ARG A 48 -5.52 -1.00 17.46
N GLN A 49 -5.75 -1.97 18.32
CA GLN A 49 -4.99 -3.21 18.39
C GLN A 49 -5.39 -4.17 17.25
N GLY A 50 -4.42 -5.00 16.82
CA GLY A 50 -4.63 -6.09 15.85
C GLY A 50 -4.46 -5.67 14.38
N ILE A 51 -4.43 -4.37 14.05
CA ILE A 51 -4.21 -3.92 12.67
C ILE A 51 -2.78 -4.19 12.20
N GLU A 52 -1.81 -4.21 13.09
CA GLU A 52 -0.40 -4.55 12.79
C GLU A 52 -0.26 -5.93 12.14
N SER A 53 -1.02 -6.90 12.62
CA SER A 53 -1.03 -8.25 12.05
C SER A 53 -1.58 -8.26 10.64
N LEU A 54 -2.69 -7.54 10.39
CA LEU A 54 -3.29 -7.45 9.06
C LEU A 54 -2.34 -6.81 8.04
N PHE A 55 -1.66 -5.73 8.43
CA PHE A 55 -0.69 -5.05 7.57
C PHE A 55 0.53 -5.91 7.29
N THR A 56 1.06 -6.61 8.30
CA THR A 56 2.17 -7.55 8.15
C THR A 56 1.83 -8.65 7.17
N GLU A 57 0.68 -9.31 7.35
CA GLU A 57 0.24 -10.40 6.50
C GLU A 57 -0.07 -9.95 5.07
N ALA A 58 -0.72 -8.81 4.90
CA ALA A 58 -1.00 -8.25 3.58
C ALA A 58 0.29 -7.94 2.81
N LEU A 59 1.27 -7.33 3.48
CA LEU A 59 2.56 -7.02 2.86
C LEU A 59 3.33 -8.30 2.53
N ARG A 60 3.36 -9.28 3.43
CA ARG A 60 3.97 -10.58 3.19
C ARG A 60 3.38 -11.27 1.97
N PHE A 61 2.06 -11.32 1.89
CA PHE A 61 1.35 -11.95 0.77
C PHE A 61 1.70 -11.25 -0.55
N GLU A 62 1.68 -9.92 -0.58
CA GLU A 62 1.96 -9.17 -1.80
C GLU A 62 3.44 -9.30 -2.21
N MET A 63 4.38 -9.32 -1.26
CA MET A 63 5.80 -9.58 -1.55
C MET A 63 6.01 -10.95 -2.18
N LEU A 64 5.43 -12.02 -1.59
CA LEU A 64 5.54 -13.37 -2.11
C LEU A 64 4.95 -13.52 -3.52
N LYS A 65 3.90 -12.75 -3.82
CA LYS A 65 3.21 -12.78 -5.12
C LYS A 65 3.93 -11.97 -6.20
N SER A 66 4.46 -10.79 -5.82
CA SER A 66 4.83 -9.76 -6.77
C SER A 66 6.34 -9.51 -6.85
N THR A 67 7.14 -10.20 -6.03
CA THR A 67 8.60 -10.05 -6.04
C THR A 67 9.31 -11.39 -6.17
N PRO A 68 10.54 -11.42 -6.72
CA PRO A 68 11.36 -12.64 -6.80
C PRO A 68 12.13 -12.94 -5.50
N TRP A 69 11.82 -12.27 -4.38
CA TRP A 69 12.54 -12.38 -3.12
C TRP A 69 12.07 -13.58 -2.29
N LYS A 70 12.96 -14.06 -1.43
CA LYS A 70 12.60 -15.03 -0.39
C LYS A 70 12.20 -14.30 0.86
N VAL A 71 10.91 -14.30 1.18
CA VAL A 71 10.39 -13.64 2.38
C VAL A 71 10.45 -14.59 3.57
N VAL A 72 11.13 -14.19 4.63
CA VAL A 72 11.28 -14.95 5.87
C VAL A 72 10.77 -14.15 7.07
N GLN A 73 10.36 -14.86 8.12
CA GLN A 73 9.92 -14.25 9.38
C GLN A 73 10.90 -14.54 10.53
N THR A 74 11.85 -15.43 10.30
CA THR A 74 12.81 -15.82 11.32
C THR A 74 14.05 -14.93 11.26
N PRO A 75 14.48 -14.34 12.37
CA PRO A 75 15.73 -13.58 12.42
C PRO A 75 16.94 -14.46 12.10
N GLY A 76 17.88 -13.94 11.32
CA GLY A 76 19.21 -14.52 11.21
C GLY A 76 19.78 -14.66 9.80
N ASP A 77 19.04 -15.23 8.84
CA ASP A 77 19.60 -15.61 7.54
C ASP A 77 19.25 -14.64 6.40
N SER A 78 18.66 -13.50 6.71
CA SER A 78 18.28 -12.51 5.71
C SER A 78 19.36 -11.45 5.53
N GLN A 79 19.53 -11.01 4.29
CA GLN A 79 20.40 -9.86 3.98
C GLN A 79 19.68 -8.54 4.27
N TRP A 80 18.38 -8.52 4.08
CA TRP A 80 17.53 -7.35 4.19
C TRP A 80 16.52 -7.51 5.30
N ILE A 81 16.24 -6.41 6.01
CA ILE A 81 15.20 -6.34 7.03
C ILE A 81 14.19 -5.29 6.59
N LEU A 82 12.95 -5.69 6.38
CA LEU A 82 11.83 -4.78 6.14
C LEU A 82 11.02 -4.65 7.43
N GLN A 83 10.97 -3.44 7.97
CA GLN A 83 10.26 -3.12 9.19
C GLN A 83 9.29 -1.97 8.96
N GLY A 84 8.13 -2.03 9.61
CA GLY A 84 7.08 -1.04 9.48
C GLY A 84 6.48 -0.62 10.80
N ASN A 85 5.88 0.57 10.81
CA ASN A 85 5.13 1.09 11.93
C ASN A 85 3.81 1.68 11.45
N ILE A 86 2.73 1.44 12.19
CA ILE A 86 1.46 2.12 12.02
C ILE A 86 1.48 3.33 12.94
N ASP A 87 1.60 4.51 12.32
CA ASP A 87 1.86 5.77 13.03
C ASP A 87 0.57 6.41 13.53
N ARG A 88 -0.52 6.28 12.74
CA ARG A 88 -1.79 6.95 13.01
C ARG A 88 -2.98 6.11 12.57
N TRP A 89 -4.02 6.17 13.38
CA TRP A 89 -5.35 5.65 13.11
C TRP A 89 -6.37 6.74 13.42
N GLU A 90 -7.21 7.08 12.46
CA GLU A 90 -8.29 8.04 12.65
C GLU A 90 -9.59 7.52 12.04
N THR A 91 -10.68 7.80 12.70
CA THR A 91 -12.04 7.58 12.18
C THR A 91 -12.76 8.91 12.12
N ARG A 92 -13.35 9.22 10.97
CA ARG A 92 -14.04 10.49 10.73
C ARG A 92 -15.48 10.22 10.29
N PRO A 93 -16.50 10.69 11.01
CA PRO A 93 -17.86 10.60 10.53
C PRO A 93 -18.04 11.53 9.33
N LEU A 94 -18.51 10.97 8.20
CA LEU A 94 -18.76 11.73 6.96
C LEU A 94 -20.22 12.15 6.80
N ALA A 95 -21.14 11.34 7.32
CA ALA A 95 -22.56 11.62 7.25
C ALA A 95 -23.22 11.23 8.58
N ILE A 96 -24.11 12.08 9.05
CA ILE A 96 -24.83 11.92 10.29
C ILE A 96 -26.33 11.89 9.96
N ASN A 97 -27.05 10.89 10.42
CA ASN A 97 -28.49 10.87 10.34
C ASN A 97 -29.06 11.73 11.47
N LEU A 98 -29.52 12.91 11.13
CA LEU A 98 -30.32 13.75 12.03
C LEU A 98 -31.73 13.21 11.97
N GLY A 99 -32.10 12.33 12.92
CA GLY A 99 -33.46 11.76 13.00
C GLY A 99 -34.52 12.87 12.92
N GLN A 100 -35.65 12.56 12.29
CA GLN A 100 -36.81 13.47 12.23
C GLN A 100 -37.33 13.70 13.65
N GLY A 101 -36.91 14.77 14.27
CA GLY A 101 -37.32 15.17 15.62
C GLY A 101 -36.22 15.97 16.28
N LEU A 102 -36.14 17.27 15.93
CA LEU A 102 -35.21 18.22 16.55
C LEU A 102 -35.62 18.45 18.02
N THR A 103 -35.19 17.56 18.87
CA THR A 103 -34.94 17.92 20.27
C THR A 103 -33.43 18.05 20.43
N THR A 104 -33.00 19.18 20.97
CA THR A 104 -31.67 19.78 20.96
C THR A 104 -30.56 19.00 21.69
N SER A 105 -30.64 17.67 21.83
CA SER A 105 -29.65 16.88 22.55
C SER A 105 -29.31 15.50 21.96
N SER A 106 -29.80 15.17 20.76
CA SER A 106 -29.42 13.92 20.08
C SER A 106 -28.33 14.20 19.08
N ALA A 107 -27.08 13.96 19.44
CA ALA A 107 -26.01 13.79 18.47
C ALA A 107 -26.46 12.71 17.47
N GLY A 108 -26.65 13.05 16.21
CA GLY A 108 -27.09 12.10 15.18
C GLY A 108 -26.09 10.94 15.08
N SER A 109 -26.60 9.74 14.79
CA SER A 109 -25.75 8.57 14.59
C SER A 109 -25.02 8.67 13.25
N PRO A 110 -23.71 8.39 13.20
CA PRO A 110 -23.00 8.37 11.93
C PRO A 110 -23.55 7.27 11.02
N THR A 111 -23.76 7.58 9.76
CA THR A 111 -24.20 6.63 8.72
C THR A 111 -23.08 6.20 7.82
N ARG A 112 -21.98 6.96 7.80
CA ARG A 112 -20.76 6.66 7.05
C ARG A 112 -19.55 7.12 7.83
N ILE A 113 -18.53 6.27 7.88
CA ILE A 113 -17.25 6.53 8.52
C ILE A 113 -16.14 6.45 7.47
N ASP A 114 -15.22 7.40 7.53
CA ASP A 114 -13.94 7.36 6.83
C ASP A 114 -12.86 6.90 7.83
N VAL A 115 -12.14 5.83 7.48
CA VAL A 115 -10.98 5.35 8.23
C VAL A 115 -9.74 5.82 7.51
N VAL A 116 -8.87 6.50 8.22
CA VAL A 116 -7.58 6.98 7.73
C VAL A 116 -6.47 6.34 8.53
N ILE A 117 -5.55 5.68 7.82
CA ILE A 117 -4.37 5.04 8.41
C ILE A 117 -3.13 5.66 7.82
N THR A 118 -2.16 5.99 8.68
CA THR A 118 -0.83 6.42 8.26
C THR A 118 0.19 5.41 8.75
N ALA A 119 1.08 4.99 7.85
CA ALA A 119 2.13 4.01 8.15
C ALA A 119 3.48 4.44 7.59
N SER A 120 4.53 3.90 8.15
CA SER A 120 5.92 4.12 7.72
C SER A 120 6.62 2.77 7.54
N LEU A 121 7.56 2.71 6.58
CA LEU A 121 8.40 1.53 6.34
C LEU A 121 9.85 1.92 6.11
N ASP A 122 10.74 1.05 6.59
CA ASP A 122 12.17 1.12 6.36
C ASP A 122 12.70 -0.22 5.86
N LEU A 123 13.57 -0.18 4.85
CA LEU A 123 14.41 -1.31 4.46
C LEU A 123 15.81 -1.07 4.98
N VAL A 124 16.31 -2.02 5.75
CA VAL A 124 17.60 -1.96 6.43
C VAL A 124 18.51 -3.04 5.87
N ASP A 125 19.74 -2.68 5.53
CA ASP A 125 20.82 -3.65 5.29
C ASP A 125 21.25 -4.25 6.62
N ARG A 126 21.08 -5.56 6.78
CA ARG A 126 21.43 -6.25 8.03
C ARG A 126 22.92 -6.17 8.39
N LYS A 127 23.80 -6.16 7.39
CA LYS A 127 25.25 -6.17 7.63
C LYS A 127 25.76 -4.84 8.15
N THR A 128 25.24 -3.75 7.59
CA THR A 128 25.69 -2.39 7.90
C THR A 128 24.80 -1.69 8.93
N GLY A 129 23.57 -2.16 9.11
CA GLY A 129 22.55 -1.48 9.90
C GLY A 129 22.00 -0.20 9.23
N ALA A 130 22.40 0.07 7.99
CA ALA A 130 22.00 1.28 7.29
C ALA A 130 20.58 1.15 6.73
N ILE A 131 19.78 2.22 6.87
CA ILE A 131 18.50 2.35 6.19
C ILE A 131 18.78 2.71 4.74
N VAL A 132 18.51 1.76 3.83
CA VAL A 132 18.75 1.94 2.38
C VAL A 132 17.53 2.48 1.64
N PHE A 133 16.36 2.32 2.24
CA PHE A 133 15.11 2.86 1.73
C PHE A 133 14.17 3.19 2.90
N SER A 134 13.49 4.34 2.82
CA SER A 134 12.53 4.76 3.84
C SER A 134 11.33 5.41 3.16
N ARG A 135 10.14 5.10 3.66
CA ARG A 135 8.89 5.79 3.33
C ARG A 135 8.16 6.12 4.61
N ARG A 136 7.90 7.40 4.81
CA ARG A 136 7.19 7.94 5.98
C ARG A 136 5.86 8.53 5.55
N GLY A 137 4.86 8.41 6.44
CA GLY A 137 3.59 9.09 6.26
C GLY A 137 2.74 8.59 5.11
N LEU A 138 2.86 7.30 4.74
CA LEU A 138 1.99 6.67 3.75
C LEU A 138 0.57 6.66 4.29
N THR A 139 -0.33 7.38 3.65
CA THR A 139 -1.71 7.54 4.12
C THR A 139 -2.68 6.83 3.19
N PHE A 140 -3.56 6.03 3.78
CA PHE A 140 -4.61 5.27 3.11
C PHE A 140 -5.94 5.56 3.78
N SER A 141 -6.99 5.67 3.00
CA SER A 141 -8.33 5.86 3.54
C SER A 141 -9.35 4.98 2.83
N HIS A 142 -10.33 4.55 3.60
CA HIS A 142 -11.47 3.81 3.08
C HIS A 142 -12.74 4.15 3.84
N GLN A 143 -13.86 4.20 3.12
CA GLN A 143 -15.14 4.56 3.69
C GLN A 143 -16.04 3.34 3.82
N TYR A 144 -16.73 3.22 4.93
CA TYR A 144 -17.76 2.22 5.10
C TYR A 144 -19.04 2.79 5.70
N ARG A 145 -20.16 2.10 5.46
CA ARG A 145 -21.45 2.44 6.05
C ARG A 145 -21.56 1.81 7.44
N VAL A 146 -22.11 2.59 8.35
CA VAL A 146 -22.47 2.08 9.68
C VAL A 146 -23.82 1.39 9.56
N ASP A 147 -23.85 0.08 9.83
CA ASP A 147 -25.09 -0.67 9.93
C ASP A 147 -25.59 -0.61 11.39
N GLN A 148 -26.92 -0.52 11.57
CA GLN A 148 -27.52 -0.58 12.88
C GLN A 148 -27.47 -2.00 13.49
N ASN A 149 -27.33 -3.02 12.64
CA ASN A 149 -27.07 -4.38 13.08
C ASN A 149 -25.59 -4.54 13.45
N PHE A 150 -25.33 -4.86 14.70
CA PHE A 150 -23.96 -4.97 15.24
C PHE A 150 -23.10 -6.01 14.49
N LEU A 151 -23.65 -7.15 14.10
CA LEU A 151 -22.91 -8.18 13.38
C LEU A 151 -22.51 -7.71 11.96
N ASN A 152 -23.43 -7.05 11.27
CA ASN A 152 -23.14 -6.48 9.95
C ASN A 152 -22.08 -5.37 10.05
N PHE A 153 -22.17 -4.53 11.07
CA PHE A 153 -21.19 -3.50 11.35
C PHE A 153 -19.79 -4.08 11.54
N MET A 154 -19.63 -5.07 12.41
CA MET A 154 -18.34 -5.72 12.66
C MET A 154 -17.77 -6.38 11.41
N ASN A 155 -18.58 -7.08 10.63
CA ASN A 155 -18.17 -7.70 9.37
C ASN A 155 -17.70 -6.65 8.34
N THR A 156 -18.40 -5.52 8.25
CA THR A 156 -18.06 -4.43 7.33
C THR A 156 -16.76 -3.76 7.75
N GLU A 157 -16.54 -3.57 9.05
CA GLU A 157 -15.32 -3.01 9.60
C GLU A 157 -14.12 -3.92 9.29
N ASP A 158 -14.23 -5.22 9.55
CA ASP A 158 -13.17 -6.20 9.27
C ASP A 158 -12.80 -6.26 7.78
N GLN A 159 -13.81 -6.23 6.91
CA GLN A 159 -13.59 -6.20 5.46
C GLN A 159 -12.86 -4.90 5.04
N THR A 160 -13.24 -3.77 5.63
CA THR A 160 -12.59 -2.48 5.39
C THR A 160 -11.11 -2.52 5.75
N PHE A 161 -10.76 -3.12 6.88
CA PHE A 161 -9.35 -3.23 7.30
C PHE A 161 -8.54 -4.16 6.40
N LYS A 162 -9.12 -5.25 5.94
CA LYS A 162 -8.49 -6.14 4.96
C LYS A 162 -8.24 -5.43 3.62
N LEU A 163 -9.19 -4.61 3.17
CA LEU A 163 -9.00 -3.80 1.96
C LEU A 163 -7.90 -2.76 2.14
N LEU A 164 -7.93 -2.00 3.23
CA LEU A 164 -6.91 -1.00 3.54
C LEU A 164 -5.50 -1.60 3.63
N SER A 165 -5.35 -2.74 4.30
CA SER A 165 -4.05 -3.42 4.42
C SER A 165 -3.54 -3.93 3.07
N LYS A 166 -4.43 -4.40 2.21
CA LYS A 166 -4.10 -4.83 0.85
C LYS A 166 -3.66 -3.64 -0.02
N ASP A 167 -4.45 -2.56 -0.02
CA ASP A 167 -4.14 -1.34 -0.79
C ASP A 167 -2.81 -0.73 -0.34
N PHE A 168 -2.55 -0.74 0.96
CA PHE A 168 -1.26 -0.37 1.52
C PHE A 168 -0.13 -1.21 0.94
N ALA A 169 -0.23 -2.55 1.03
CA ALA A 169 0.82 -3.46 0.58
C ALA A 169 1.13 -3.30 -0.91
N GLN A 170 0.10 -3.18 -1.74
CA GLN A 170 0.24 -2.98 -3.18
C GLN A 170 0.89 -1.63 -3.49
N SER A 171 0.38 -0.55 -2.89
CA SER A 171 0.90 0.80 -3.11
C SER A 171 2.35 0.95 -2.63
N PHE A 172 2.68 0.32 -1.50
CA PHE A 172 4.06 0.30 -1.01
C PHE A 172 5.00 -0.40 -1.99
N LEU A 173 4.65 -1.61 -2.46
CA LEU A 173 5.51 -2.34 -3.38
C LEU A 173 5.69 -1.62 -4.71
N ILE A 174 4.63 -1.01 -5.25
CA ILE A 174 4.72 -0.19 -6.46
C ILE A 174 5.70 0.97 -6.22
N GLN A 175 5.52 1.74 -5.15
CA GLN A 175 6.41 2.86 -4.83
C GLN A 175 7.84 2.40 -4.55
N PHE A 176 8.02 1.24 -3.93
CA PHE A 176 9.33 0.66 -3.68
C PHE A 176 10.03 0.26 -4.98
N LEU A 177 9.33 -0.41 -5.87
CA LEU A 177 9.88 -0.88 -7.16
C LEU A 177 10.12 0.27 -8.16
N GLU A 178 9.32 1.34 -8.08
CA GLU A 178 9.41 2.52 -8.95
C GLU A 178 10.32 3.63 -8.39
N ALA A 179 10.68 3.58 -7.11
CA ALA A 179 11.49 4.63 -6.49
C ALA A 179 12.88 4.69 -7.13
N ARG A 180 13.16 5.77 -7.85
CA ARG A 180 14.44 6.14 -8.44
C ARG A 180 15.31 6.90 -7.47
#